data_7ea1c40f6d6f3ee56b47cd55deb8f2a9
#
_entry.id   7ea1c40f6d6f3ee56b47cd55deb8f2a9
#
_cell.length_a   1.000
_cell.length_b   1.000
_cell.length_c   1.000
_cell.angle_alpha   90.00
_cell.angle_beta   90.00
_cell.angle_gamma   90.00
#
_symmetry.space_group_name_H-M   'P 1'
#
loop_
_entity.id
_entity.type
_entity.pdbx_description
1 polymer ?
#
loop_
_entity_poly.entity_id
_entity_poly.type
_entity_poly.pdbx_seq_one_letter_code
_entity_poly.pdbx_strand_id
1 'polypeptide(L)' 'RSTREAGLSGFLKRNQPEGAAAIRLRFENVPFDQLLEWLAAAQSGDGLRATAATFDPSGEPGRVNSNIVLSRAAG' A
#
# COMPACT_ATOMS: atom_id res chain seq x y z
N ARG A 1 0.53 -11.77 -2.13
CA ARG A 1 0.52 -10.85 -3.28
C ARG A 1 1.51 -9.74 -3.06
N SER A 2 2.09 -9.30 -4.11
CA SER A 2 3.07 -8.25 -4.02
C SER A 2 2.66 -7.08 -4.88
N THR A 3 3.28 -5.93 -4.64
CA THR A 3 3.04 -4.75 -5.45
C THR A 3 3.40 -4.99 -6.90
N ARG A 4 4.33 -5.90 -7.15
CA ARG A 4 4.72 -6.23 -8.51
C ARG A 4 3.55 -6.83 -9.30
N GLU A 5 2.77 -7.72 -8.69
CA GLU A 5 1.65 -8.34 -9.38
C GLU A 5 0.56 -7.32 -9.68
N ALA A 6 0.40 -6.35 -8.83
CA ALA A 6 -0.60 -5.29 -9.05
C ALA A 6 -0.08 -4.18 -9.94
N GLY A 7 1.17 -4.26 -10.39
CA GLY A 7 1.73 -3.22 -11.23
C GLY A 7 2.15 -1.98 -10.48
N LEU A 8 2.28 -2.06 -9.17
CA LEU A 8 2.57 -0.89 -8.33
C LEU A 8 4.03 -0.76 -7.94
N SER A 9 4.87 -1.72 -8.33
CA SER A 9 6.26 -1.71 -7.89
C SER A 9 7.00 -0.45 -8.35
N GLY A 10 6.62 0.12 -9.49
CA GLY A 10 7.23 1.34 -9.97
C GLY A 10 6.85 2.58 -9.19
N PHE A 11 5.78 2.50 -8.41
CA PHE A 11 5.31 3.63 -7.60
C PHE A 11 5.70 3.48 -6.13
N LEU A 12 6.20 2.32 -5.74
CA LEU A 12 6.60 2.08 -4.37
C LEU A 12 7.97 2.69 -4.15
N LYS A 13 8.02 3.72 -3.32
CA LYS A 13 9.26 4.46 -3.06
C LYS A 13 9.95 4.01 -1.80
N ARG A 14 9.22 3.42 -0.86
CA ARG A 14 9.81 2.96 0.38
C ARG A 14 9.05 1.75 0.89
N ASN A 15 9.82 0.78 1.34
CA ASN A 15 9.29 -0.43 1.95
C ASN A 15 10.11 -0.66 3.20
N GLN A 16 9.56 -0.34 4.36
CA GLN A 16 10.32 -0.34 5.60
C GLN A 16 9.59 -1.15 6.65
N PRO A 17 10.22 -2.19 7.18
CA PRO A 17 9.57 -2.96 8.25
C PRO A 17 9.46 -2.12 9.51
N GLU A 18 8.34 -2.29 10.20
CA GLU A 18 8.10 -1.64 11.48
C GLU A 18 7.78 -2.72 12.50
N GLY A 19 8.74 -3.07 13.33
CA GLY A 19 8.57 -4.15 14.27
C GLY A 19 8.55 -5.49 13.57
N ALA A 20 8.03 -6.50 14.23
CA ALA A 20 8.08 -7.87 13.75
C ALA A 20 6.93 -8.21 12.81
N ALA A 21 5.85 -7.44 12.82
CA ALA A 21 4.64 -7.83 12.12
C ALA A 21 4.03 -6.73 11.26
N ALA A 22 4.73 -5.62 11.08
CA ALA A 22 4.18 -4.50 10.34
C ALA A 22 5.17 -4.02 9.28
N ILE A 23 4.64 -3.47 8.20
CA ILE A 23 5.43 -2.92 7.11
C ILE A 23 4.86 -1.55 6.77
N ARG A 24 5.73 -0.57 6.63
CA ARG A 24 5.35 0.75 6.16
C ARG A 24 5.70 0.87 4.68
N LEU A 25 4.73 1.23 3.88
CA LEU A 25 4.91 1.39 2.44
C LEU A 25 4.61 2.83 2.06
N ARG A 26 5.44 3.37 1.18
CA ARG A 26 5.19 4.70 0.64
C ARG A 26 5.09 4.62 -0.86
N PHE A 27 3.97 5.09 -1.37
CA PHE A 27 3.73 5.19 -2.81
C PHE A 27 3.70 6.65 -3.21
N GLU A 28 4.22 6.95 -4.40
CA GLU A 28 4.20 8.31 -4.92
C GLU A 28 3.64 8.29 -6.33
N ASN A 29 2.70 9.18 -6.58
CA ASN A 29 2.08 9.35 -7.89
C ASN A 29 1.45 8.06 -8.40
N VAL A 30 0.81 7.31 -7.49
CA VAL A 30 0.23 6.03 -7.81
C VAL A 30 -1.22 6.22 -8.25
N PRO A 31 -1.69 5.47 -9.27
CA PRO A 31 -3.11 5.52 -9.62
C PRO A 31 -3.95 5.04 -8.45
N PHE A 32 -4.90 5.88 -8.06
CA PHE A 32 -5.69 5.63 -6.85
C PHE A 32 -6.48 4.33 -6.94
N ASP A 33 -7.11 4.09 -8.09
CA ASP A 33 -7.92 2.90 -8.27
C ASP A 33 -7.10 1.62 -8.13
N GLN A 34 -5.91 1.62 -8.71
CA GLN A 34 -5.03 0.45 -8.63
C GLN A 34 -4.53 0.23 -7.22
N LEU A 35 -4.27 1.31 -6.51
CA LEU A 35 -3.84 1.22 -5.13
C LEU A 35 -4.94 0.60 -4.25
N LEU A 36 -6.17 1.01 -4.46
CA LEU A 36 -7.30 0.45 -3.71
C LEU A 36 -7.48 -1.03 -4.00
N GLU A 37 -7.34 -1.43 -5.26
CA GLU A 37 -7.45 -2.83 -5.62
C GLU A 37 -6.36 -3.66 -4.96
N TRP A 38 -5.15 -3.15 -4.97
CA TRP A 38 -4.03 -3.85 -4.33
C TRP A 38 -4.27 -3.97 -2.83
N LEU A 39 -4.73 -2.90 -2.20
CA LEU A 39 -4.96 -2.88 -0.76
C LEU A 39 -6.05 -3.88 -0.39
N ALA A 40 -7.12 -3.93 -1.16
CA ALA A 40 -8.19 -4.89 -0.91
C ALA A 40 -7.69 -6.33 -1.05
N ALA A 41 -6.87 -6.59 -2.05
CA ALA A 41 -6.31 -7.92 -2.25
C ALA A 41 -5.38 -8.30 -1.10
N ALA A 42 -4.58 -7.36 -0.62
CA ALA A 42 -3.68 -7.63 0.49
C ALA A 42 -4.45 -7.98 1.76
N GLN A 43 -5.55 -7.28 2.00
CA GLN A 43 -6.34 -7.53 3.20
C GLN A 43 -7.13 -8.83 3.11
N SER A 44 -7.66 -9.17 1.95
CA SER A 44 -8.49 -10.37 1.83
C SER A 44 -7.68 -11.61 1.47
N GLY A 45 -6.60 -11.46 0.70
CA GLY A 45 -5.83 -12.59 0.23
C GLY A 45 -4.63 -12.95 1.09
N ASP A 46 -3.95 -11.93 1.61
CA ASP A 46 -2.70 -12.14 2.33
C ASP A 46 -2.84 -12.05 3.85
N GLY A 47 -4.03 -11.79 4.34
CA GLY A 47 -4.26 -11.68 5.78
C GLY A 47 -3.65 -10.44 6.41
N LEU A 48 -3.37 -9.44 5.63
CA LEU A 48 -2.80 -8.19 6.13
C LEU A 48 -3.91 -7.21 6.47
N ARG A 49 -3.62 -6.33 7.41
CA ARG A 49 -4.56 -5.30 7.83
C ARG A 49 -3.90 -3.94 7.73
N ALA A 50 -4.58 -3.01 7.08
CA ALA A 50 -4.10 -1.63 7.05
C ALA A 50 -4.43 -0.97 8.39
N THR A 51 -3.41 -0.67 9.16
CA THR A 51 -3.59 -0.02 10.46
C THR A 51 -3.48 1.49 10.34
N ALA A 52 -2.89 1.98 9.25
CA ALA A 52 -2.84 3.40 8.96
C ALA A 52 -2.72 3.57 7.47
N ALA A 53 -3.36 4.57 6.93
CA ALA A 53 -3.25 4.90 5.53
C ALA A 53 -3.54 6.37 5.35
N THR A 54 -2.71 7.05 4.55
CA THR A 54 -2.94 8.43 4.18
C THR A 54 -2.92 8.55 2.68
N PHE A 55 -3.73 9.44 2.15
CA PHE A 55 -3.82 9.67 0.72
C PHE A 55 -3.78 11.16 0.48
N ASP A 56 -2.80 11.62 -0.28
CA ASP A 56 -2.65 13.03 -0.61
C ASP A 56 -2.61 13.18 -2.13
N PRO A 57 -3.24 14.22 -2.67
CA PRO A 57 -3.16 14.43 -4.11
C PRO A 57 -1.71 14.61 -4.56
N SER A 58 -1.35 13.95 -5.65
CA SER A 58 0.01 14.06 -6.15
C SER A 58 0.20 15.22 -7.11
N GLY A 59 -0.90 15.84 -7.52
CA GLY A 59 -0.86 16.89 -8.53
C GLY A 59 -1.34 16.45 -9.88
N GLU A 60 -1.55 15.16 -10.09
CA GLU A 60 -2.08 14.62 -11.33
C GLU A 60 -3.45 14.00 -11.08
N PRO A 61 -4.40 14.17 -12.01
CA PRO A 61 -5.74 13.60 -11.83
C PRO A 61 -5.68 12.09 -11.63
N GLY A 62 -6.42 11.59 -10.65
CA GLY A 62 -6.52 10.17 -10.40
C GLY A 62 -5.29 9.55 -9.75
N ARG A 63 -4.31 10.34 -9.34
CA ARG A 63 -3.09 9.85 -8.71
C ARG A 63 -2.89 10.47 -7.35
N VAL A 64 -2.28 9.70 -6.46
CA VAL A 64 -2.08 10.13 -5.08
C VAL A 64 -0.71 9.71 -4.59
N ASN A 65 -0.26 10.40 -3.53
CA ASN A 65 0.84 9.93 -2.71
C ASN A 65 0.22 9.27 -1.49
N SER A 66 0.74 8.13 -1.09
CA SER A 66 0.12 7.38 -0.01
C SER A 66 1.17 6.78 0.90
N ASN A 67 0.90 6.83 2.20
CA ASN A 67 1.65 6.09 3.20
C ASN A 67 0.70 5.07 3.81
N ILE A 68 1.09 3.81 3.77
CA ILE A 68 0.24 2.73 4.26
C ILE A 68 1.06 1.88 5.21
N VAL A 69 0.50 1.60 6.38
CA VAL A 69 1.10 0.66 7.32
C VAL A 69 0.21 -0.57 7.34
N LEU A 70 0.80 -1.69 6.98
CA LEU A 70 0.13 -2.98 6.98
C LEU A 70 0.68 -3.82 8.11
N SER A 71 -0.22 -4.45 8.83
CA SER A 71 0.12 -5.34 9.92
C SER A 71 -0.40 -6.71 9.61
N ARG A 72 0.33 -7.72 10.03
CA ARG A 72 -0.16 -9.08 9.90
C ARG A 72 -1.27 -9.30 10.90
N ALA A 73 -2.38 -9.91 10.45
CA ALA A 73 -3.49 -10.18 11.34
C ALA A 73 -3.02 -11.14 12.44
N ALA A 74 -3.41 -10.86 13.66
CA ALA A 74 -3.09 -11.71 14.78
C ALA A 74 -3.73 -13.07 14.56
N GLY A 75 -2.95 -14.07 14.61
CA GLY A 75 -3.28 -15.42 14.23
C GLY A 75 -4.34 -16.06 15.00
#